data_6c23df2eb4a36cc1537d96c7876f34ee
#
_entry.id   6c23df2eb4a36cc1537d96c7876f34ee
#
_cell.length_a   1.000
_cell.length_b   1.000
_cell.length_c   1.000
_cell.angle_alpha   90.00
_cell.angle_beta   90.00
_cell.angle_gamma   90.00
#
_symmetry.space_group_name_H-M   'P 1'
#
loop_
_entity.id
_entity.type
_entity.pdbx_description
1 polymer ?
#
loop_
_entity_poly.entity_id
_entity_poly.type
_entity_poly.pdbx_seq_one_letter_code
_entity_poly.pdbx_strand_id
1 'polypeptide(L)'
;MRKRLGFAAVVALLALLLAPVPATARPAAGPPVTVPALTDWTAETGSYAYGSRTRLVADSVAERRVAGTLADDLRSAGHRGIAVVRGGARPGDIVINVQPSRSARSTLGTEGYELHAGASLSITGATETGAFYGTRTLLQLLAQGDRIPAGRTIDVPRYRERGAGVCACYIHISLPWLENLVREMAYHKLNQLLVELKVKSDAHPEANTWGYYTKDEIRRLVALGDKYHVEIIPEINSPGHIDPWIENRPDLQLTDSDGDKQPSRLDITQQTAFDYYTSLMDEYAQVFTAKSWHMGADEYMLGSDFAKYPQILKYAREKYGPDAPPQDAFVDFVNRVHDYAASKGVGLRIWNDGLTGANTVPVKTDTTVEHWLNVAVKPSGLIAQGYAVMNSAYSLYLIRGGFHSDTESLYDQSWDPRSFEGEKLTSAKGVTGAKISLWPDNGRGETENEVAVRLWPALRHVAQATWGDPHPDATYAQFVARGTAVGHAPGRRDLTRVPVADGTYTFGHSFTASVRHTADGYVTLRSAAGCLAISGGKLTLNVPLQPGVEATWDTCDATNTLQRWEPEPVARGYRLVNAITRMALTVTDDGRIVQYPPDQRTPAVWHLS
;
A
#
# COMPACT_ATOMS: atom_id res chain seq x y z
N MET A 1 31.05 61.05 82.76
CA MET A 1 30.93 59.71 83.35
C MET A 1 30.06 58.81 82.47
N ARG A 2 30.61 58.09 81.58
CA ARG A 2 29.92 57.01 80.82
C ARG A 2 31.00 56.02 80.37
N LYS A 3 30.94 54.79 80.90
CA LYS A 3 31.80 53.66 80.56
C LYS A 3 31.38 53.11 79.22
N ARG A 4 32.33 52.90 78.33
CA ARG A 4 32.14 52.16 77.07
C ARG A 4 32.64 50.73 77.31
N LEU A 5 31.75 49.73 77.16
CA LEU A 5 32.08 48.30 77.05
C LEU A 5 32.33 47.98 75.61
N GLY A 6 33.47 47.38 75.31
CA GLY A 6 33.79 46.84 74.00
C GLY A 6 33.31 45.36 73.93
N PHE A 7 32.67 45.04 72.79
CA PHE A 7 32.32 43.65 72.44
C PHE A 7 33.33 43.15 71.39
N ALA A 8 34.09 42.13 71.78
CA ALA A 8 34.92 41.37 70.85
C ALA A 8 34.08 40.27 70.20
N ALA A 9 33.90 40.32 68.86
CA ALA A 9 33.26 39.24 68.13
C ALA A 9 34.27 38.19 67.69
N VAL A 10 34.10 36.97 68.21
CA VAL A 10 34.86 35.80 67.75
C VAL A 10 34.13 35.26 66.48
N VAL A 11 34.80 35.33 65.33
CA VAL A 11 34.34 34.69 64.08
C VAL A 11 34.86 33.23 64.07
N ALA A 12 33.97 32.28 64.31
CA ALA A 12 34.27 30.85 64.11
C ALA A 12 34.00 30.49 62.62
N LEU A 13 35.05 30.17 61.87
CA LEU A 13 34.97 29.62 60.49
C LEU A 13 34.53 28.15 60.60
N LEU A 14 33.25 27.87 60.23
CA LEU A 14 32.77 26.52 59.96
C LEU A 14 33.12 26.14 58.52
N ALA A 15 34.14 25.32 58.30
CA ALA A 15 34.42 24.69 57.01
C ALA A 15 33.42 23.52 56.83
N LEU A 16 32.33 23.75 56.06
CA LEU A 16 31.46 22.66 55.58
C LEU A 16 32.23 21.87 54.50
N LEU A 17 32.59 20.65 54.80
CA LEU A 17 33.00 19.63 53.86
C LEU A 17 31.78 19.27 52.99
N LEU A 18 31.68 19.84 51.78
CA LEU A 18 30.75 19.40 50.72
C LEU A 18 31.23 18.02 50.25
N ALA A 19 30.62 16.97 50.76
CA ALA A 19 30.75 15.65 50.17
C ALA A 19 30.13 15.71 48.74
N PRO A 20 30.78 15.11 47.72
CA PRO A 20 30.17 15.05 46.38
C PRO A 20 28.86 14.27 46.45
N VAL A 21 27.74 14.93 46.13
CA VAL A 21 26.45 14.26 45.96
C VAL A 21 26.63 13.26 44.81
N PRO A 22 26.37 11.96 45.00
CA PRO A 22 26.46 11.01 43.91
C PRO A 22 25.52 11.48 42.80
N ALA A 23 26.05 11.65 41.59
CA ALA A 23 25.27 11.97 40.44
C ALA A 23 24.18 10.91 40.31
N THR A 24 22.93 11.28 40.57
CA THR A 24 21.77 10.42 40.33
C THR A 24 21.84 10.02 38.87
N ALA A 25 22.00 8.74 38.58
CA ALA A 25 21.98 8.19 37.25
C ALA A 25 20.68 8.67 36.57
N ARG A 26 20.83 9.41 35.48
CA ARG A 26 19.69 9.84 34.68
C ARG A 26 18.91 8.59 34.32
N PRO A 27 17.57 8.53 34.52
CA PRO A 27 16.80 7.34 34.14
C PRO A 27 17.19 6.93 32.75
N ALA A 28 17.38 5.64 32.51
CA ALA A 28 17.65 5.12 31.19
C ALA A 28 16.54 5.60 30.25
N ALA A 29 16.91 6.20 29.11
CA ALA A 29 15.92 6.67 28.15
C ALA A 29 15.06 5.50 27.69
N GLY A 30 13.73 5.68 27.68
CA GLY A 30 12.81 4.69 27.12
C GLY A 30 13.13 4.39 25.65
N PRO A 31 12.46 3.39 25.06
CA PRO A 31 12.67 3.05 23.65
C PRO A 31 12.43 4.28 22.75
N PRO A 32 13.28 4.49 21.71
CA PRO A 32 13.08 5.54 20.76
C PRO A 32 11.74 5.40 20.02
N VAL A 33 11.18 6.51 19.56
CA VAL A 33 9.90 6.53 18.85
C VAL A 33 10.06 5.98 17.42
N THR A 34 9.33 4.91 17.10
CA THR A 34 9.27 4.30 15.76
C THR A 34 7.87 3.73 15.49
N VAL A 35 7.52 3.51 14.22
CA VAL A 35 6.33 2.75 13.80
C VAL A 35 6.78 1.70 12.77
N PRO A 36 6.69 0.42 13.07
CA PRO A 36 6.30 -0.22 14.34
C PRO A 36 7.22 0.16 15.51
N ALA A 37 6.64 0.21 16.71
CA ALA A 37 7.36 0.50 17.94
C ALA A 37 8.36 -0.62 18.28
N LEU A 38 9.55 -0.25 18.76
CA LEU A 38 10.54 -1.21 19.25
C LEU A 38 10.06 -1.84 20.56
N THR A 39 10.15 -3.16 20.67
CA THR A 39 9.67 -3.91 21.82
C THR A 39 10.77 -4.18 22.86
N ASP A 40 11.99 -4.51 22.42
CA ASP A 40 13.09 -5.00 23.27
C ASP A 40 14.25 -4.00 23.34
N TRP A 41 13.97 -2.72 23.61
CA TRP A 41 15.02 -1.72 23.72
C TRP A 41 15.77 -1.83 25.04
N THR A 42 17.08 -2.11 24.97
CA THR A 42 18.00 -2.03 26.11
C THR A 42 18.80 -0.74 26.00
N ALA A 43 18.51 0.24 26.85
CA ALA A 43 19.20 1.53 26.84
C ALA A 43 20.63 1.40 27.36
N GLU A 44 21.55 2.14 26.73
CA GLU A 44 22.95 2.28 27.10
C GLU A 44 23.30 3.75 27.38
N THR A 45 24.49 4.01 27.94
CA THR A 45 24.93 5.39 28.21
C THR A 45 25.42 6.07 26.95
N GLY A 46 24.97 7.32 26.68
CA GLY A 46 25.42 8.12 25.57
C GLY A 46 24.43 8.20 24.40
N SER A 47 24.93 8.51 23.23
CA SER A 47 24.16 8.61 22.00
C SER A 47 25.05 8.38 20.78
N TYR A 48 24.49 7.78 19.75
CA TYR A 48 25.03 7.85 18.39
C TYR A 48 24.76 9.26 17.82
N ALA A 49 25.74 9.84 17.13
CA ALA A 49 25.60 11.13 16.45
C ALA A 49 25.83 10.96 14.95
N TYR A 50 24.77 11.20 14.18
CA TYR A 50 24.84 11.29 12.72
C TYR A 50 25.43 12.66 12.31
N GLY A 51 26.22 12.70 11.24
CA GLY A 51 26.79 13.96 10.76
C GLY A 51 27.40 13.88 9.35
N SER A 52 27.93 14.98 8.87
CA SER A 52 28.49 15.12 7.51
C SER A 52 29.66 14.18 7.20
N ARG A 53 30.29 13.58 8.21
CA ARG A 53 31.40 12.62 8.08
C ARG A 53 30.97 11.17 8.21
N THR A 54 29.68 10.91 8.47
CA THR A 54 29.11 9.56 8.56
C THR A 54 29.26 8.83 7.24
N ARG A 55 29.79 7.60 7.29
CA ARG A 55 29.91 6.69 6.16
C ARG A 55 29.02 5.47 6.38
N LEU A 56 28.59 4.84 5.29
CA LEU A 56 27.93 3.53 5.32
C LEU A 56 28.99 2.47 5.04
N VAL A 57 29.28 1.64 6.02
CA VAL A 57 30.27 0.53 5.90
C VAL A 57 29.55 -0.74 5.52
N ALA A 58 29.95 -1.33 4.38
CA ALA A 58 29.30 -2.53 3.82
C ALA A 58 30.32 -3.32 2.97
N ASP A 59 30.65 -4.53 3.35
CA ASP A 59 31.71 -5.31 2.74
C ASP A 59 31.21 -6.27 1.64
N SER A 60 30.13 -6.99 1.89
CA SER A 60 29.55 -7.95 0.95
C SER A 60 28.70 -7.27 -0.13
N VAL A 61 28.34 -8.02 -1.18
CA VAL A 61 27.42 -7.53 -2.24
C VAL A 61 26.03 -7.24 -1.67
N ALA A 62 25.51 -8.11 -0.80
CA ALA A 62 24.22 -7.95 -0.16
C ALA A 62 24.18 -6.70 0.73
N GLU A 63 25.19 -6.49 1.57
CA GLU A 63 25.31 -5.31 2.43
C GLU A 63 25.38 -4.02 1.60
N ARG A 64 26.13 -4.01 0.49
CA ARG A 64 26.21 -2.84 -0.38
C ARG A 64 24.90 -2.52 -1.10
N ARG A 65 24.05 -3.51 -1.42
CA ARG A 65 22.70 -3.23 -1.96
C ARG A 65 21.86 -2.51 -0.91
N VAL A 66 21.83 -2.99 0.33
CA VAL A 66 21.11 -2.35 1.45
C VAL A 66 21.66 -0.95 1.72
N ALA A 67 23.00 -0.81 1.81
CA ALA A 67 23.65 0.48 2.02
C ALA A 67 23.40 1.47 0.87
N GLY A 68 23.33 0.98 -0.37
CA GLY A 68 22.99 1.78 -1.56
C GLY A 68 21.56 2.35 -1.48
N THR A 69 20.60 1.50 -1.14
CA THR A 69 19.20 1.92 -0.94
C THR A 69 19.09 2.93 0.20
N LEU A 70 19.76 2.67 1.34
CA LEU A 70 19.81 3.63 2.46
C LEU A 70 20.45 4.97 2.04
N ALA A 71 21.54 4.94 1.25
CA ALA A 71 22.19 6.16 0.76
C ALA A 71 21.26 6.99 -0.14
N ASP A 72 20.45 6.33 -1.00
CA ASP A 72 19.46 7.00 -1.84
C ASP A 72 18.36 7.66 -0.97
N ASP A 73 17.87 6.95 0.03
CA ASP A 73 16.85 7.46 0.94
C ASP A 73 17.36 8.62 1.79
N LEU A 74 18.58 8.52 2.31
CA LEU A 74 19.20 9.61 3.07
C LEU A 74 19.41 10.86 2.19
N ARG A 75 19.82 10.70 0.92
CA ARG A 75 19.90 11.82 -0.02
C ARG A 75 18.52 12.45 -0.28
N SER A 76 17.50 11.63 -0.43
CA SER A 76 16.11 12.07 -0.59
C SER A 76 15.57 12.81 0.64
N ALA A 77 16.06 12.44 1.84
CA ALA A 77 15.81 13.15 3.11
C ALA A 77 16.64 14.43 3.29
N GLY A 78 17.48 14.80 2.31
CA GLY A 78 18.28 16.02 2.34
C GLY A 78 19.72 15.86 2.86
N HIS A 79 20.12 14.67 3.28
CA HIS A 79 21.48 14.38 3.70
C HIS A 79 22.41 14.23 2.48
N ARG A 80 23.54 14.95 2.48
CA ARG A 80 24.49 14.98 1.36
C ARG A 80 25.81 14.31 1.73
N GLY A 81 26.60 13.94 0.71
CA GLY A 81 27.97 13.46 0.88
C GLY A 81 28.10 12.04 1.47
N ILE A 82 27.04 11.22 1.42
CA ILE A 82 27.03 9.88 1.99
C ILE A 82 27.86 8.93 1.12
N ALA A 83 28.94 8.39 1.69
CA ALA A 83 29.81 7.43 1.03
C ALA A 83 29.51 6.00 1.52
N VAL A 84 29.36 5.07 0.58
CA VAL A 84 29.36 3.63 0.87
C VAL A 84 30.79 3.10 0.71
N VAL A 85 31.36 2.56 1.79
CA VAL A 85 32.77 2.15 1.85
C VAL A 85 32.91 0.74 2.36
N ARG A 86 34.07 0.13 2.11
CA ARG A 86 34.49 -1.16 2.67
C ARG A 86 35.48 -0.95 3.81
N GLY A 87 35.61 -1.96 4.68
CA GLY A 87 36.62 -2.05 5.72
C GLY A 87 36.16 -1.65 7.11
N GLY A 88 37.11 -1.33 7.99
CA GLY A 88 36.80 -1.10 9.40
C GLY A 88 35.94 0.13 9.67
N ALA A 89 34.98 -0.05 10.58
CA ALA A 89 34.12 1.03 11.07
C ALA A 89 34.91 1.99 11.97
N ARG A 90 34.50 3.25 11.95
CA ARG A 90 35.01 4.35 12.81
C ARG A 90 33.86 4.90 13.64
N PRO A 91 34.15 5.57 14.75
CA PRO A 91 33.10 6.32 15.45
C PRO A 91 32.34 7.25 14.51
N GLY A 92 31.01 7.22 14.58
CA GLY A 92 30.09 7.97 13.70
C GLY A 92 29.68 7.25 12.42
N ASP A 93 30.27 6.10 12.07
CA ASP A 93 29.85 5.30 10.91
C ASP A 93 28.54 4.52 11.18
N ILE A 94 27.85 4.19 10.10
CA ILE A 94 26.74 3.22 10.08
C ILE A 94 27.25 1.94 9.41
N VAL A 95 27.14 0.81 10.10
CA VAL A 95 27.62 -0.48 9.64
C VAL A 95 26.44 -1.36 9.28
N ILE A 96 26.41 -1.86 8.07
CA ILE A 96 25.40 -2.80 7.59
C ILE A 96 26.02 -4.20 7.54
N ASN A 97 25.42 -5.15 8.23
CA ASN A 97 25.83 -6.54 8.27
C ASN A 97 24.72 -7.47 7.79
N VAL A 98 25.08 -8.43 6.95
CA VAL A 98 24.21 -9.56 6.57
C VAL A 98 24.92 -10.85 6.99
N GLN A 99 24.40 -11.54 8.01
CA GLN A 99 25.00 -12.71 8.62
C GLN A 99 24.11 -13.96 8.43
N PRO A 100 24.27 -14.72 7.35
CA PRO A 100 23.38 -15.84 7.02
C PRO A 100 23.67 -17.12 7.83
N SER A 101 24.18 -16.99 9.06
CA SER A 101 24.44 -18.13 9.95
C SER A 101 23.14 -18.78 10.47
N ARG A 102 23.21 -20.06 10.87
CA ARG A 102 22.08 -20.76 11.48
C ARG A 102 21.62 -20.05 12.77
N SER A 103 22.56 -19.57 13.57
CA SER A 103 22.26 -18.84 14.82
C SER A 103 21.51 -17.54 14.52
N ALA A 104 22.00 -16.70 13.62
CA ALA A 104 21.34 -15.47 13.24
C ALA A 104 19.92 -15.74 12.66
N ARG A 105 19.75 -16.76 11.83
CA ARG A 105 18.43 -17.16 11.30
C ARG A 105 17.48 -17.65 12.39
N SER A 106 17.98 -18.35 13.41
CA SER A 106 17.16 -18.80 14.54
C SER A 106 16.64 -17.65 15.40
N THR A 107 17.43 -16.58 15.54
CA THR A 107 17.08 -15.41 16.35
C THR A 107 16.29 -14.37 15.59
N LEU A 108 16.69 -14.06 14.34
CA LEU A 108 16.17 -12.94 13.57
C LEU A 108 15.16 -13.38 12.50
N GLY A 109 15.08 -14.67 12.18
CA GLY A 109 14.30 -15.15 11.05
C GLY A 109 14.83 -14.59 9.70
N THR A 110 13.92 -14.38 8.76
CA THR A 110 14.25 -13.82 7.43
C THR A 110 14.11 -12.30 7.37
N GLU A 111 13.39 -11.69 8.30
CA GLU A 111 13.01 -10.27 8.23
C GLU A 111 13.41 -9.48 9.48
N GLY A 112 13.74 -10.14 10.58
CA GLY A 112 14.22 -9.47 11.79
C GLY A 112 15.64 -8.96 11.66
N TYR A 113 15.99 -8.03 12.55
CA TYR A 113 17.30 -7.40 12.63
C TYR A 113 17.69 -7.10 14.09
N GLU A 114 18.98 -6.94 14.29
CA GLU A 114 19.57 -6.32 15.48
C GLU A 114 20.05 -4.92 15.10
N LEU A 115 19.71 -3.91 15.91
CA LEU A 115 20.23 -2.55 15.82
C LEU A 115 20.94 -2.20 17.11
N HIS A 116 22.19 -1.72 17.03
CA HIS A 116 22.98 -1.21 18.15
C HIS A 116 23.48 0.20 17.84
N ALA A 117 23.08 1.15 18.65
CA ALA A 117 23.50 2.54 18.59
C ALA A 117 24.49 2.85 19.73
N GLY A 118 25.72 3.22 19.38
CA GLY A 118 26.79 3.55 20.32
C GLY A 118 27.74 4.56 19.71
N ALA A 119 29.06 4.33 19.80
CA ALA A 119 30.06 5.16 19.12
C ALA A 119 29.92 5.10 17.59
N SER A 120 29.49 3.99 17.04
CA SER A 120 28.97 3.76 15.70
C SER A 120 27.58 3.18 15.81
N LEU A 121 26.83 3.15 14.70
CA LEU A 121 25.53 2.46 14.63
C LEU A 121 25.70 1.22 13.77
N SER A 122 25.29 0.05 14.26
CA SER A 122 25.28 -1.19 13.48
C SER A 122 23.87 -1.73 13.30
N ILE A 123 23.62 -2.27 12.10
CA ILE A 123 22.40 -2.98 11.73
C ILE A 123 22.81 -4.35 11.21
N THR A 124 22.28 -5.41 11.82
CA THR A 124 22.59 -6.79 11.46
C THR A 124 21.32 -7.56 11.15
N GLY A 125 21.17 -8.07 9.93
CA GLY A 125 20.13 -9.01 9.54
C GLY A 125 20.69 -10.41 9.27
N ALA A 126 19.87 -11.45 9.43
CA ALA A 126 20.22 -12.79 8.92
C ALA A 126 20.09 -12.88 7.39
N THR A 127 19.39 -11.93 6.79
CA THR A 127 19.18 -11.77 5.34
C THR A 127 19.32 -10.30 4.95
N GLU A 128 19.37 -10.06 3.65
CA GLU A 128 19.33 -8.70 3.10
C GLU A 128 18.05 -7.95 3.52
N THR A 129 16.91 -8.64 3.51
CA THR A 129 15.61 -8.07 3.91
C THR A 129 15.59 -7.66 5.39
N GLY A 130 16.14 -8.48 6.28
CA GLY A 130 16.24 -8.12 7.70
C GLY A 130 17.11 -6.88 7.92
N ALA A 131 18.30 -6.83 7.30
CA ALA A 131 19.17 -5.65 7.35
C ALA A 131 18.48 -4.41 6.76
N PHE A 132 17.73 -4.56 5.66
CA PHE A 132 16.94 -3.48 5.06
C PHE A 132 15.90 -2.92 6.06
N TYR A 133 15.13 -3.76 6.76
CA TYR A 133 14.16 -3.26 7.74
C TYR A 133 14.81 -2.53 8.92
N GLY A 134 16.00 -2.93 9.33
CA GLY A 134 16.78 -2.16 10.31
C GLY A 134 17.11 -0.75 9.81
N THR A 135 17.36 -0.58 8.50
CA THR A 135 17.55 0.77 7.91
C THR A 135 16.29 1.61 7.94
N ARG A 136 15.09 1.00 7.87
CA ARG A 136 13.81 1.74 7.99
C ARG A 136 13.66 2.33 9.38
N THR A 137 13.99 1.56 10.42
CA THR A 137 14.06 2.06 11.80
C THR A 137 15.04 3.21 11.91
N LEU A 138 16.25 3.07 11.38
CA LEU A 138 17.25 4.16 11.39
C LEU A 138 16.71 5.44 10.74
N LEU A 139 16.06 5.36 9.58
CA LEU A 139 15.49 6.52 8.90
C LEU A 139 14.42 7.22 9.75
N GLN A 140 13.57 6.45 10.43
CA GLN A 140 12.56 7.01 11.34
C GLN A 140 13.20 7.71 12.54
N LEU A 141 14.30 7.19 13.06
CA LEU A 141 15.05 7.83 14.15
C LEU A 141 15.71 9.13 13.67
N LEU A 142 16.31 9.13 12.49
CA LEU A 142 16.95 10.30 11.89
C LEU A 142 15.94 11.40 11.49
N ALA A 143 14.69 11.03 11.18
CA ALA A 143 13.63 12.01 10.94
C ALA A 143 13.32 12.88 12.18
N GLN A 144 13.68 12.41 13.37
CA GLN A 144 13.47 13.09 14.65
C GLN A 144 14.71 13.87 15.14
N GLY A 145 15.85 13.71 14.47
CA GLY A 145 17.09 14.42 14.79
C GLY A 145 18.35 13.58 14.60
N ASP A 146 19.50 14.25 14.61
CA ASP A 146 20.80 13.64 14.32
C ASP A 146 21.41 12.88 15.52
N ARG A 147 20.74 12.86 16.66
CA ARG A 147 21.20 12.13 17.87
C ARG A 147 20.23 11.02 18.24
N ILE A 148 20.72 9.79 18.19
CA ILE A 148 19.97 8.58 18.57
C ILE A 148 20.47 8.13 19.95
N PRO A 149 19.59 7.93 20.96
CA PRO A 149 20.00 7.40 22.25
C PRO A 149 20.80 6.10 22.09
N ALA A 150 21.86 5.93 22.89
CA ALA A 150 22.62 4.68 22.85
C ALA A 150 21.77 3.52 23.40
N GLY A 151 21.89 2.37 22.79
CA GLY A 151 21.16 1.18 23.16
C GLY A 151 21.09 0.17 22.02
N ARG A 152 20.44 -0.94 22.30
CA ARG A 152 20.27 -2.04 21.34
C ARG A 152 18.87 -2.64 21.39
N THR A 153 18.48 -3.20 20.25
CA THR A 153 17.22 -3.94 20.09
C THR A 153 17.39 -5.12 19.16
N ILE A 154 16.64 -6.19 19.42
CA ILE A 154 16.33 -7.23 18.45
C ILE A 154 14.86 -7.06 18.09
N ASP A 155 14.59 -6.83 16.81
CA ASP A 155 13.25 -6.49 16.32
C ASP A 155 12.84 -7.47 15.22
N VAL A 156 11.76 -8.22 15.43
CA VAL A 156 11.33 -9.35 14.60
C VAL A 156 9.82 -9.27 14.39
N PRO A 157 9.33 -9.44 13.14
CA PRO A 157 7.89 -9.41 12.88
C PRO A 157 7.15 -10.58 13.52
N ARG A 158 5.95 -10.31 14.03
CA ARG A 158 5.04 -11.34 14.59
C ARG A 158 4.33 -12.14 13.48
N TYR A 159 4.08 -11.52 12.33
CA TYR A 159 3.41 -12.14 11.21
C TYR A 159 4.25 -12.01 9.93
N ARG A 160 4.22 -13.07 9.11
CA ARG A 160 5.03 -13.12 7.89
C ARG A 160 4.50 -12.25 6.75
N GLU A 161 3.19 -12.00 6.69
CA GLU A 161 2.53 -11.23 5.65
C GLU A 161 1.91 -9.96 6.26
N ARG A 162 2.26 -8.81 5.70
CA ARG A 162 1.87 -7.50 6.20
C ARG A 162 1.60 -6.63 4.98
N GLY A 163 0.32 -6.36 4.70
CA GLY A 163 -0.02 -5.88 3.37
C GLY A 163 -0.93 -4.67 3.29
N ALA A 164 -0.99 -4.16 2.07
CA ALA A 164 -2.06 -3.33 1.57
C ALA A 164 -2.61 -3.94 0.27
N GLY A 165 -3.88 -3.65 -0.05
CA GLY A 165 -4.53 -3.97 -1.32
C GLY A 165 -5.08 -2.70 -1.97
N VAL A 166 -5.01 -2.63 -3.29
CA VAL A 166 -5.57 -1.52 -4.06
C VAL A 166 -6.28 -2.06 -5.30
N CYS A 167 -7.58 -1.84 -5.38
CA CYS A 167 -8.30 -2.03 -6.63
C CYS A 167 -8.22 -0.74 -7.47
N ALA A 168 -7.53 -0.88 -8.64
CA ALA A 168 -7.46 0.08 -9.73
C ALA A 168 -7.91 -0.57 -11.06
N CYS A 169 -8.84 -1.52 -10.99
CA CYS A 169 -9.34 -2.34 -12.08
C CYS A 169 -10.42 -1.62 -12.89
N TYR A 170 -11.29 -0.87 -12.21
CA TYR A 170 -12.36 -0.10 -12.82
C TYR A 170 -11.97 1.34 -13.10
N ILE A 171 -11.04 1.89 -12.35
CA ILE A 171 -10.53 3.27 -12.47
C ILE A 171 -9.02 3.25 -12.57
N HIS A 172 -8.43 4.35 -13.05
CA HIS A 172 -6.98 4.53 -13.00
C HIS A 172 -6.57 5.28 -11.74
N ILE A 173 -5.58 4.75 -11.02
CA ILE A 173 -4.86 5.43 -9.94
C ILE A 173 -3.48 5.80 -10.45
N SER A 174 -3.00 7.01 -10.18
CA SER A 174 -1.74 7.46 -10.75
C SER A 174 -0.54 6.61 -10.28
N LEU A 175 0.37 6.30 -11.21
CA LEU A 175 1.59 5.56 -10.88
C LEU A 175 2.41 6.25 -9.77
N PRO A 176 2.58 7.60 -9.76
CA PRO A 176 3.24 8.29 -8.63
C PRO A 176 2.59 8.04 -7.26
N TRP A 177 1.26 7.89 -7.21
CA TRP A 177 0.55 7.55 -5.98
C TRP A 177 0.87 6.12 -5.52
N LEU A 178 0.84 5.15 -6.43
CA LEU A 178 1.22 3.75 -6.14
C LEU A 178 2.70 3.65 -5.71
N GLU A 179 3.60 4.40 -6.34
CA GLU A 179 5.01 4.47 -5.94
C GLU A 179 5.20 5.05 -4.54
N ASN A 180 4.41 6.07 -4.18
CA ASN A 180 4.38 6.62 -2.83
C ASN A 180 3.90 5.57 -1.82
N LEU A 181 2.85 4.80 -2.16
CA LEU A 181 2.35 3.73 -1.30
C LEU A 181 3.43 2.67 -1.04
N VAL A 182 4.14 2.19 -2.07
CA VAL A 182 5.26 1.23 -1.91
C VAL A 182 6.32 1.77 -0.95
N ARG A 183 6.70 3.06 -1.07
CA ARG A 183 7.68 3.68 -0.17
C ARG A 183 7.20 3.76 1.27
N GLU A 184 5.95 4.18 1.49
CA GLU A 184 5.34 4.24 2.83
C GLU A 184 5.21 2.84 3.44
N MET A 185 4.79 1.84 2.67
CA MET A 185 4.73 0.45 3.10
C MET A 185 6.09 -0.04 3.59
N ALA A 186 7.13 0.11 2.77
CA ALA A 186 8.49 -0.27 3.14
C ALA A 186 8.99 0.48 4.38
N TYR A 187 8.71 1.78 4.48
CA TYR A 187 9.10 2.61 5.62
C TYR A 187 8.51 2.12 6.95
N HIS A 188 7.30 1.56 6.89
CA HIS A 188 6.61 0.92 8.01
C HIS A 188 6.73 -0.61 8.04
N LYS A 189 7.67 -1.19 7.27
CA LYS A 189 7.98 -2.63 7.26
C LYS A 189 6.82 -3.53 6.80
N LEU A 190 5.91 -3.03 5.97
CA LEU A 190 4.94 -3.83 5.23
C LEU A 190 5.63 -4.45 4.01
N ASN A 191 5.22 -5.66 3.59
CA ASN A 191 5.96 -6.47 2.62
C ASN A 191 5.14 -6.98 1.42
N GLN A 192 3.83 -6.71 1.36
CA GLN A 192 2.98 -7.16 0.24
C GLN A 192 2.01 -6.07 -0.19
N LEU A 193 2.00 -5.71 -1.47
CA LEU A 193 0.99 -4.87 -2.10
C LEU A 193 0.22 -5.70 -3.12
N LEU A 194 -1.04 -6.02 -2.82
CA LEU A 194 -1.97 -6.56 -3.78
C LEU A 194 -2.46 -5.45 -4.70
N VAL A 195 -2.41 -5.67 -6.00
CA VAL A 195 -2.90 -4.72 -7.00
C VAL A 195 -3.87 -5.42 -7.96
N GLU A 196 -5.14 -5.14 -7.80
CA GLU A 196 -6.15 -5.48 -8.80
C GLU A 196 -6.18 -4.37 -9.83
N LEU A 197 -5.55 -4.59 -10.99
CA LEU A 197 -5.42 -3.58 -12.03
C LEU A 197 -5.33 -4.20 -13.41
N LYS A 198 -5.68 -3.43 -14.45
CA LYS A 198 -5.52 -3.84 -15.84
C LYS A 198 -4.11 -3.52 -16.34
N VAL A 199 -3.44 -4.51 -16.91
CA VAL A 199 -2.25 -4.29 -17.75
C VAL A 199 -2.73 -4.18 -19.21
N LYS A 200 -2.21 -3.22 -19.95
CA LYS A 200 -2.52 -3.09 -21.38
C LYS A 200 -2.13 -4.37 -22.10
N SER A 201 -3.13 -5.08 -22.62
CA SER A 201 -2.96 -6.37 -23.26
C SER A 201 -2.60 -6.18 -24.75
N ASP A 202 -1.60 -6.92 -25.21
CA ASP A 202 -1.25 -7.02 -26.61
C ASP A 202 -2.04 -8.16 -27.30
N ALA A 203 -2.31 -9.25 -26.56
CA ALA A 203 -3.05 -10.40 -27.04
C ALA A 203 -4.57 -10.15 -27.10
N HIS A 204 -5.10 -9.32 -26.20
CA HIS A 204 -6.51 -9.02 -26.02
C HIS A 204 -6.77 -7.51 -26.05
N PRO A 205 -6.58 -6.84 -27.20
CA PRO A 205 -6.76 -5.39 -27.31
C PRO A 205 -8.19 -4.93 -26.99
N GLU A 206 -9.19 -5.81 -27.11
CA GLU A 206 -10.57 -5.57 -26.70
C GLU A 206 -10.75 -5.34 -25.20
N ALA A 207 -9.82 -5.81 -24.36
CA ALA A 207 -9.78 -5.56 -22.91
C ALA A 207 -9.19 -4.18 -22.57
N ASN A 208 -8.57 -3.48 -23.53
CA ASN A 208 -7.91 -2.20 -23.29
C ASN A 208 -8.90 -1.02 -23.20
N THR A 209 -9.99 -1.18 -22.47
CA THR A 209 -10.81 -0.05 -22.02
C THR A 209 -10.04 0.74 -20.98
N TRP A 210 -10.31 2.06 -20.82
CA TRP A 210 -9.53 2.91 -19.94
C TRP A 210 -9.47 2.39 -18.48
N GLY A 211 -8.42 2.77 -17.79
CA GLY A 211 -8.05 2.28 -16.46
C GLY A 211 -6.81 1.38 -16.46
N TYR A 212 -6.28 1.04 -17.66
CA TYR A 212 -5.08 0.20 -17.77
C TYR A 212 -3.79 0.96 -17.47
N TYR A 213 -2.75 0.15 -17.18
CA TYR A 213 -1.35 0.57 -17.07
C TYR A 213 -0.56 -0.06 -18.22
N THR A 214 0.42 0.67 -18.72
CA THR A 214 1.36 0.11 -19.70
C THR A 214 2.28 -0.92 -19.02
N LYS A 215 2.81 -1.87 -19.79
CA LYS A 215 3.78 -2.85 -19.27
C LYS A 215 5.02 -2.18 -18.66
N ASP A 216 5.44 -1.02 -19.18
CA ASP A 216 6.58 -0.28 -18.62
C ASP A 216 6.28 0.38 -17.28
N GLU A 217 5.05 0.89 -17.09
CA GLU A 217 4.61 1.42 -15.80
C GLU A 217 4.58 0.32 -14.73
N ILE A 218 4.09 -0.88 -15.09
CA ILE A 218 4.08 -2.01 -14.16
C ILE A 218 5.51 -2.48 -13.85
N ARG A 219 6.38 -2.63 -14.87
CA ARG A 219 7.81 -2.98 -14.62
C ARG A 219 8.47 -1.99 -13.67
N ARG A 220 8.16 -0.70 -13.80
CA ARG A 220 8.68 0.35 -12.92
C ARG A 220 8.15 0.19 -11.49
N LEU A 221 6.86 -0.11 -11.31
CA LEU A 221 6.27 -0.36 -9.99
C LEU A 221 6.87 -1.61 -9.34
N VAL A 222 6.99 -2.71 -10.09
CA VAL A 222 7.59 -3.97 -9.63
C VAL A 222 9.06 -3.77 -9.24
N ALA A 223 9.85 -3.11 -10.08
CA ALA A 223 11.25 -2.80 -9.76
C ALA A 223 11.39 -1.93 -8.49
N LEU A 224 10.44 -1.03 -8.25
CA LEU A 224 10.39 -0.27 -7.01
C LEU A 224 10.06 -1.18 -5.82
N GLY A 225 9.09 -2.09 -5.98
CA GLY A 225 8.74 -3.10 -4.98
C GLY A 225 9.95 -3.96 -4.62
N ASP A 226 10.66 -4.49 -5.61
CA ASP A 226 11.88 -5.29 -5.43
C ASP A 226 12.96 -4.51 -4.65
N LYS A 227 13.19 -3.23 -5.03
CA LYS A 227 14.14 -2.35 -4.33
C LYS A 227 13.80 -2.16 -2.86
N TYR A 228 12.52 -2.09 -2.54
CA TYR A 228 12.01 -1.78 -1.21
C TYR A 228 11.46 -3.00 -0.45
N HIS A 229 11.72 -4.20 -0.94
CA HIS A 229 11.26 -5.47 -0.34
C HIS A 229 9.74 -5.53 -0.11
N VAL A 230 8.97 -4.99 -1.05
CA VAL A 230 7.51 -5.08 -1.11
C VAL A 230 7.14 -5.90 -2.33
N GLU A 231 6.60 -7.09 -2.13
CA GLU A 231 6.10 -7.93 -3.21
C GLU A 231 4.86 -7.29 -3.84
N ILE A 232 4.87 -7.07 -5.16
CA ILE A 232 3.72 -6.54 -5.89
C ILE A 232 2.93 -7.71 -6.46
N ILE A 233 1.84 -8.09 -5.80
CA ILE A 233 1.02 -9.25 -6.14
C ILE A 233 -0.07 -8.82 -7.12
N PRO A 234 -0.12 -9.36 -8.35
CA PRO A 234 -1.20 -9.06 -9.28
C PRO A 234 -2.49 -9.77 -8.93
N GLU A 235 -3.62 -9.11 -9.19
CA GLU A 235 -4.94 -9.69 -9.18
C GLU A 235 -5.65 -9.42 -10.51
N ILE A 236 -6.19 -10.47 -11.12
CA ILE A 236 -7.29 -10.40 -12.09
C ILE A 236 -8.45 -11.11 -11.44
N ASN A 237 -9.46 -10.36 -11.02
CA ASN A 237 -10.61 -10.94 -10.34
C ASN A 237 -11.41 -11.83 -11.30
N SER A 238 -11.71 -13.05 -10.86
CA SER A 238 -12.42 -14.08 -11.64
C SER A 238 -12.90 -15.20 -10.68
N PRO A 239 -14.02 -15.81 -10.96
CA PRO A 239 -14.92 -15.61 -12.12
C PRO A 239 -15.96 -14.50 -11.94
N GLY A 240 -16.07 -13.88 -10.76
CA GLY A 240 -16.80 -12.65 -10.51
C GLY A 240 -15.96 -11.42 -10.87
N HIS A 241 -16.55 -10.23 -10.90
CA HIS A 241 -15.88 -8.93 -11.11
C HIS A 241 -14.94 -8.86 -12.33
N ILE A 242 -15.10 -9.78 -13.30
CA ILE A 242 -14.23 -9.90 -14.49
C ILE A 242 -14.59 -8.90 -15.60
N ASP A 243 -15.65 -8.13 -15.45
CA ASP A 243 -16.12 -7.17 -16.46
C ASP A 243 -15.05 -6.18 -16.96
N PRO A 244 -14.06 -5.72 -16.18
CA PRO A 244 -13.00 -4.87 -16.74
C PRO A 244 -12.22 -5.51 -17.89
N TRP A 245 -12.20 -6.84 -17.97
CA TRP A 245 -11.47 -7.59 -18.99
C TRP A 245 -12.36 -8.21 -20.08
N ILE A 246 -13.65 -8.47 -19.77
CA ILE A 246 -14.59 -9.13 -20.71
C ILE A 246 -15.77 -8.25 -21.14
N GLU A 247 -15.76 -6.94 -20.85
CA GLU A 247 -16.83 -6.02 -21.28
C GLU A 247 -17.15 -6.15 -22.78
N ASN A 248 -16.12 -6.30 -23.62
CA ASN A 248 -16.23 -6.44 -25.07
C ASN A 248 -16.17 -7.90 -25.56
N ARG A 249 -16.35 -8.89 -24.66
CA ARG A 249 -16.35 -10.34 -24.93
C ARG A 249 -17.63 -11.00 -24.41
N PRO A 250 -18.81 -10.65 -24.97
CA PRO A 250 -20.09 -11.24 -24.53
C PRO A 250 -20.16 -12.75 -24.72
N ASP A 251 -19.32 -13.31 -25.57
CA ASP A 251 -19.17 -14.76 -25.78
C ASP A 251 -18.62 -15.49 -24.54
N LEU A 252 -17.84 -14.81 -23.69
CA LEU A 252 -17.26 -15.35 -22.45
C LEU A 252 -18.13 -15.10 -21.23
N GLN A 253 -19.15 -14.25 -21.33
CA GLN A 253 -20.01 -13.88 -20.21
C GLN A 253 -21.03 -14.98 -19.91
N LEU A 254 -21.23 -15.24 -18.61
CA LEU A 254 -22.25 -16.16 -18.12
C LEU A 254 -23.63 -15.72 -18.61
N THR A 255 -24.44 -16.66 -19.09
CA THR A 255 -25.78 -16.39 -19.61
C THR A 255 -26.80 -17.04 -18.68
N ASP A 256 -27.83 -16.31 -18.27
CA ASP A 256 -28.89 -16.86 -17.45
C ASP A 256 -29.94 -17.64 -18.27
N SER A 257 -30.95 -18.21 -17.59
CA SER A 257 -32.03 -19.00 -18.22
C SER A 257 -32.91 -18.17 -19.16
N ASP A 258 -32.93 -16.85 -19.02
CA ASP A 258 -33.72 -15.95 -19.86
C ASP A 258 -32.93 -15.50 -21.11
N GLY A 259 -31.67 -15.86 -21.18
CA GLY A 259 -30.74 -15.52 -22.28
C GLY A 259 -29.97 -14.23 -22.05
N ASP A 260 -30.09 -13.61 -20.88
CA ASP A 260 -29.41 -12.37 -20.55
C ASP A 260 -27.95 -12.62 -20.14
N LYS A 261 -27.06 -11.80 -20.69
CA LYS A 261 -25.64 -11.84 -20.37
C LYS A 261 -25.34 -11.17 -19.05
N GLN A 262 -24.40 -11.76 -18.29
CA GLN A 262 -23.91 -11.23 -17.01
C GLN A 262 -22.49 -10.67 -17.20
N PRO A 263 -22.32 -9.35 -17.47
CA PRO A 263 -21.04 -8.77 -17.87
C PRO A 263 -19.92 -8.96 -16.84
N SER A 264 -20.28 -9.02 -15.54
CA SER A 264 -19.32 -9.19 -14.45
C SER A 264 -19.00 -10.65 -14.10
N ARG A 265 -19.54 -11.63 -14.87
CA ARG A 265 -19.38 -13.05 -14.57
C ARG A 265 -18.87 -13.84 -15.76
N LEU A 266 -17.75 -14.52 -15.57
CA LEU A 266 -17.17 -15.45 -16.55
C LEU A 266 -17.99 -16.74 -16.59
N ASP A 267 -18.25 -17.28 -17.78
CA ASP A 267 -18.87 -18.60 -17.93
C ASP A 267 -17.82 -19.70 -17.69
N ILE A 268 -17.70 -20.12 -16.44
CA ILE A 268 -16.72 -21.13 -15.99
C ILE A 268 -16.94 -22.52 -16.58
N THR A 269 -18.07 -22.75 -17.26
CA THR A 269 -18.37 -24.04 -17.91
C THR A 269 -17.69 -24.18 -19.27
N GLN A 270 -17.16 -23.06 -19.81
CA GLN A 270 -16.54 -23.00 -21.13
C GLN A 270 -15.00 -23.12 -21.03
N GLN A 271 -14.42 -23.96 -21.86
CA GLN A 271 -12.95 -24.05 -21.97
C GLN A 271 -12.36 -22.75 -22.51
N THR A 272 -13.02 -22.09 -23.46
CA THR A 272 -12.59 -20.80 -24.02
C THR A 272 -12.49 -19.69 -22.98
N ALA A 273 -13.34 -19.70 -21.96
CA ALA A 273 -13.27 -18.74 -20.85
C ALA A 273 -12.04 -18.99 -19.97
N PHE A 274 -11.73 -20.25 -19.68
CA PHE A 274 -10.50 -20.61 -18.97
C PHE A 274 -9.24 -20.25 -19.78
N ASP A 275 -9.22 -20.55 -21.07
CA ASP A 275 -8.08 -20.25 -21.96
C ASP A 275 -7.83 -18.73 -22.07
N TYR A 276 -8.90 -17.95 -22.14
CA TYR A 276 -8.83 -16.49 -22.12
C TYR A 276 -8.20 -15.98 -20.80
N TYR A 277 -8.72 -16.43 -19.66
CA TYR A 277 -8.22 -16.03 -18.35
C TYR A 277 -6.74 -16.38 -18.18
N THR A 278 -6.34 -17.59 -18.53
CA THR A 278 -4.94 -18.03 -18.42
C THR A 278 -4.00 -17.31 -19.38
N SER A 279 -4.49 -16.88 -20.56
CA SER A 279 -3.70 -16.07 -21.47
C SER A 279 -3.44 -14.65 -20.92
N LEU A 280 -4.40 -14.07 -20.17
CA LEU A 280 -4.17 -12.83 -19.43
C LEU A 280 -3.12 -13.03 -18.33
N MET A 281 -3.17 -14.16 -17.59
CA MET A 281 -2.14 -14.50 -16.61
C MET A 281 -0.74 -14.57 -17.25
N ASP A 282 -0.62 -15.14 -18.45
CA ASP A 282 0.66 -15.20 -19.18
C ASP A 282 1.20 -13.81 -19.56
N GLU A 283 0.34 -12.87 -19.90
CA GLU A 283 0.75 -11.48 -20.17
C GLU A 283 1.23 -10.77 -18.89
N TYR A 284 0.54 -10.98 -17.76
CA TYR A 284 0.95 -10.41 -16.48
C TYR A 284 2.28 -10.99 -16.00
N ALA A 285 2.51 -12.28 -16.23
CA ALA A 285 3.78 -12.95 -15.89
C ALA A 285 5.00 -12.34 -16.62
N GLN A 286 4.81 -11.57 -17.70
CA GLN A 286 5.89 -10.84 -18.37
C GLN A 286 6.38 -9.61 -17.60
N VAL A 287 5.59 -9.13 -16.64
CA VAL A 287 5.86 -7.86 -15.94
C VAL A 287 5.84 -7.99 -14.42
N PHE A 288 5.14 -8.97 -13.84
CA PHE A 288 5.15 -9.25 -12.41
C PHE A 288 6.13 -10.36 -12.06
N THR A 289 6.85 -10.18 -10.94
CA THR A 289 7.85 -11.12 -10.41
C THR A 289 7.37 -11.82 -9.14
N ALA A 290 6.13 -11.55 -8.71
CA ALA A 290 5.53 -12.09 -7.50
C ALA A 290 5.50 -13.62 -7.50
N LYS A 291 5.60 -14.20 -6.31
CA LYS A 291 5.47 -15.65 -6.08
C LYS A 291 4.03 -16.05 -5.76
N SER A 292 3.12 -15.07 -5.73
CA SER A 292 1.69 -15.25 -5.52
C SER A 292 0.90 -14.62 -6.66
N TRP A 293 -0.20 -15.30 -7.02
CA TRP A 293 -1.24 -14.82 -7.92
C TRP A 293 -2.55 -14.75 -7.14
N HIS A 294 -3.24 -13.63 -7.19
CA HIS A 294 -4.58 -13.51 -6.63
C HIS A 294 -5.61 -13.59 -7.76
N MET A 295 -6.54 -14.52 -7.67
CA MET A 295 -7.58 -14.67 -8.68
C MET A 295 -8.92 -14.02 -8.30
N GLY A 296 -9.00 -13.32 -7.16
CA GLY A 296 -10.26 -12.82 -6.63
C GLY A 296 -11.09 -13.96 -6.05
N ALA A 297 -12.00 -14.49 -6.85
CA ALA A 297 -12.95 -15.57 -6.51
C ALA A 297 -14.08 -15.14 -5.57
N ASP A 298 -14.26 -13.83 -5.37
CA ASP A 298 -15.34 -13.25 -4.58
C ASP A 298 -16.59 -12.96 -5.43
N GLU A 299 -17.70 -12.92 -4.74
CA GLU A 299 -19.03 -12.48 -5.18
C GLU A 299 -19.55 -13.09 -6.50
N TYR A 300 -18.98 -14.20 -6.96
CA TYR A 300 -19.45 -14.86 -8.19
C TYR A 300 -20.92 -15.24 -8.12
N MET A 301 -21.34 -15.85 -7.01
CA MET A 301 -22.72 -16.28 -6.76
C MET A 301 -23.27 -15.79 -5.41
N LEU A 302 -22.61 -14.84 -4.75
CA LEU A 302 -23.09 -14.28 -3.50
C LEU A 302 -24.46 -13.60 -3.71
N GLY A 303 -25.45 -14.03 -2.93
CA GLY A 303 -26.82 -13.53 -3.05
C GLY A 303 -27.53 -13.85 -4.38
N SER A 304 -26.96 -14.68 -5.23
CA SER A 304 -27.51 -15.09 -6.53
C SER A 304 -28.14 -16.48 -6.46
N ASP A 305 -29.12 -16.72 -7.35
CA ASP A 305 -29.78 -18.00 -7.46
C ASP A 305 -29.12 -18.86 -8.55
N PHE A 306 -28.42 -19.92 -8.17
CA PHE A 306 -27.84 -20.89 -9.10
C PHE A 306 -28.87 -21.51 -10.07
N ALA A 307 -30.18 -21.56 -9.70
CA ALA A 307 -31.21 -22.07 -10.58
C ALA A 307 -31.35 -21.26 -11.87
N LYS A 308 -30.94 -19.99 -11.87
CA LYS A 308 -30.91 -19.15 -13.08
C LYS A 308 -29.80 -19.53 -14.07
N TYR A 309 -28.86 -20.39 -13.65
CA TYR A 309 -27.70 -20.77 -14.45
C TYR A 309 -27.58 -22.28 -14.58
N PRO A 310 -28.52 -22.95 -15.27
CA PRO A 310 -28.61 -24.42 -15.31
C PRO A 310 -27.36 -25.07 -15.90
N GLN A 311 -26.59 -24.40 -16.72
CA GLN A 311 -25.33 -24.89 -17.30
C GLN A 311 -24.27 -25.13 -16.23
N ILE A 312 -24.23 -24.35 -15.13
CA ILE A 312 -23.30 -24.56 -14.02
C ILE A 312 -23.58 -25.89 -13.32
N LEU A 313 -24.85 -26.13 -12.98
CA LEU A 313 -25.26 -27.39 -12.36
C LEU A 313 -25.03 -28.58 -13.29
N LYS A 314 -25.34 -28.41 -14.59
CA LYS A 314 -25.09 -29.47 -15.59
C LYS A 314 -23.61 -29.80 -15.66
N TYR A 315 -22.72 -28.81 -15.75
CA TYR A 315 -21.26 -28.99 -15.76
C TYR A 315 -20.78 -29.76 -14.51
N ALA A 316 -21.22 -29.32 -13.32
CA ALA A 316 -20.85 -29.99 -12.07
C ALA A 316 -21.23 -31.46 -12.07
N ARG A 317 -22.46 -31.78 -12.48
CA ARG A 317 -22.97 -33.16 -12.51
C ARG A 317 -22.31 -34.03 -13.57
N GLU A 318 -22.02 -33.48 -14.73
CA GLU A 318 -21.28 -34.21 -15.79
C GLU A 318 -19.88 -34.59 -15.35
N LYS A 319 -19.24 -33.76 -14.55
CA LYS A 319 -17.85 -33.93 -14.13
C LYS A 319 -17.70 -34.73 -12.83
N TYR A 320 -18.58 -34.51 -11.86
CA TYR A 320 -18.44 -35.02 -10.48
C TYR A 320 -19.57 -35.98 -10.05
N GLY A 321 -20.52 -36.24 -10.94
CA GLY A 321 -21.60 -37.20 -10.71
C GLY A 321 -22.96 -36.54 -10.43
N PRO A 322 -24.06 -37.34 -10.45
CA PRO A 322 -25.44 -36.82 -10.47
C PRO A 322 -25.83 -36.00 -9.23
N ASP A 323 -25.14 -36.21 -8.11
CA ASP A 323 -25.41 -35.54 -6.84
C ASP A 323 -24.55 -34.29 -6.62
N ALA A 324 -23.65 -33.93 -7.57
CA ALA A 324 -22.78 -32.79 -7.45
C ALA A 324 -23.58 -31.47 -7.40
N PRO A 325 -23.32 -30.60 -6.40
CA PRO A 325 -23.92 -29.28 -6.32
C PRO A 325 -23.26 -28.32 -7.32
N PRO A 326 -23.92 -27.21 -7.68
CA PRO A 326 -23.36 -26.25 -8.63
C PRO A 326 -22.06 -25.57 -8.12
N GLN A 327 -21.86 -25.52 -6.81
CA GLN A 327 -20.63 -25.03 -6.18
C GLN A 327 -19.38 -25.81 -6.61
N ASP A 328 -19.53 -27.10 -6.98
CA ASP A 328 -18.39 -27.89 -7.46
C ASP A 328 -17.84 -27.40 -8.80
N ALA A 329 -18.67 -26.77 -9.64
CA ALA A 329 -18.17 -26.12 -10.86
C ALA A 329 -17.28 -24.89 -10.55
N PHE A 330 -17.66 -24.11 -9.55
CA PHE A 330 -16.83 -22.98 -9.09
C PHE A 330 -15.49 -23.47 -8.51
N VAL A 331 -15.53 -24.48 -7.63
CA VAL A 331 -14.32 -25.07 -7.05
C VAL A 331 -13.43 -25.70 -8.12
N ASP A 332 -14.03 -26.32 -9.14
CA ASP A 332 -13.29 -26.86 -10.28
C ASP A 332 -12.52 -25.76 -11.02
N PHE A 333 -13.17 -24.64 -11.29
CA PHE A 333 -12.50 -23.51 -11.93
C PHE A 333 -11.36 -22.96 -11.08
N VAL A 334 -11.55 -22.76 -9.77
CA VAL A 334 -10.51 -22.36 -8.82
C VAL A 334 -9.33 -23.34 -8.84
N ASN A 335 -9.59 -24.65 -8.78
CA ASN A 335 -8.55 -25.68 -8.79
C ASN A 335 -7.79 -25.75 -10.12
N ARG A 336 -8.45 -25.50 -11.25
CA ARG A 336 -7.79 -25.43 -12.58
C ARG A 336 -6.87 -24.20 -12.66
N VAL A 337 -7.31 -23.07 -12.15
CA VAL A 337 -6.47 -21.85 -12.05
C VAL A 337 -5.30 -22.08 -11.10
N HIS A 338 -5.53 -22.79 -9.96
CA HIS A 338 -4.47 -23.19 -9.05
C HIS A 338 -3.40 -24.03 -9.77
N ASP A 339 -3.80 -25.06 -10.52
CA ASP A 339 -2.86 -25.91 -11.25
C ASP A 339 -2.08 -25.14 -12.31
N TYR A 340 -2.75 -24.22 -12.96
CA TYR A 340 -2.10 -23.34 -13.94
C TYR A 340 -1.06 -22.45 -13.27
N ALA A 341 -1.40 -21.76 -12.18
CA ALA A 341 -0.48 -20.92 -11.40
C ALA A 341 0.70 -21.75 -10.87
N ALA A 342 0.43 -22.93 -10.31
CA ALA A 342 1.48 -23.85 -9.83
C ALA A 342 2.43 -24.30 -10.95
N SER A 343 1.93 -24.53 -12.17
CA SER A 343 2.75 -24.85 -13.34
C SER A 343 3.73 -23.73 -13.72
N LYS A 344 3.42 -22.48 -13.33
CA LYS A 344 4.29 -21.30 -13.50
C LYS A 344 5.17 -21.04 -12.27
N GLY A 345 5.09 -21.87 -11.22
CA GLY A 345 5.83 -21.71 -9.97
C GLY A 345 5.28 -20.62 -9.06
N VAL A 346 4.00 -20.30 -9.16
CA VAL A 346 3.29 -19.24 -8.43
C VAL A 346 2.20 -19.86 -7.57
N GLY A 347 2.10 -19.45 -6.29
CA GLY A 347 1.04 -19.87 -5.36
C GLY A 347 -0.27 -19.11 -5.60
N LEU A 348 -1.42 -19.77 -5.41
CA LEU A 348 -2.73 -19.13 -5.57
C LEU A 348 -3.21 -18.48 -4.28
N ARG A 349 -3.91 -17.34 -4.41
CA ARG A 349 -4.65 -16.64 -3.35
C ARG A 349 -6.07 -16.36 -3.82
N ILE A 350 -7.04 -16.45 -2.89
CA ILE A 350 -8.46 -16.19 -3.14
C ILE A 350 -9.12 -15.47 -1.97
N TRP A 351 -10.19 -14.73 -2.23
CA TRP A 351 -11.13 -14.27 -1.20
C TRP A 351 -11.95 -15.43 -0.65
N ASN A 352 -12.48 -15.30 0.57
CA ASN A 352 -13.10 -16.43 1.30
C ASN A 352 -14.58 -16.69 0.97
N ASP A 353 -15.31 -15.73 0.45
CA ASP A 353 -16.78 -15.79 0.40
C ASP A 353 -17.32 -16.82 -0.60
N GLY A 354 -16.54 -17.20 -1.62
CA GLY A 354 -16.84 -18.34 -2.49
C GLY A 354 -16.76 -19.70 -1.80
N LEU A 355 -16.13 -19.79 -0.62
CA LEU A 355 -15.98 -21.01 0.16
C LEU A 355 -17.19 -21.20 1.12
N THR A 356 -18.35 -21.54 0.57
CA THR A 356 -19.61 -21.63 1.31
C THR A 356 -19.76 -22.90 2.15
N GLY A 357 -18.91 -23.91 1.92
CA GLY A 357 -19.03 -25.26 2.52
C GLY A 357 -20.10 -26.13 1.89
N ALA A 358 -20.79 -25.68 0.83
CA ALA A 358 -21.79 -26.46 0.11
C ALA A 358 -21.20 -27.30 -1.03
N ASN A 359 -19.92 -27.16 -1.33
CA ASN A 359 -19.16 -27.94 -2.31
C ASN A 359 -18.83 -29.35 -1.77
N THR A 360 -18.79 -30.34 -2.65
CA THR A 360 -18.27 -31.68 -2.35
C THR A 360 -16.81 -31.86 -2.75
N VAL A 361 -16.35 -31.10 -3.72
CA VAL A 361 -14.96 -31.04 -4.15
C VAL A 361 -14.21 -29.99 -3.31
N PRO A 362 -13.10 -30.34 -2.64
CA PRO A 362 -12.35 -29.36 -1.86
C PRO A 362 -11.51 -28.45 -2.77
N VAL A 363 -11.33 -27.19 -2.38
CA VAL A 363 -10.26 -26.32 -2.91
C VAL A 363 -8.93 -26.87 -2.40
N LYS A 364 -7.87 -26.80 -3.22
CA LYS A 364 -6.53 -27.25 -2.85
C LYS A 364 -5.99 -26.46 -1.67
N THR A 365 -5.50 -27.16 -0.64
CA THR A 365 -5.19 -26.58 0.68
C THR A 365 -3.91 -25.73 0.72
N ASP A 366 -3.08 -25.79 -0.31
CA ASP A 366 -1.93 -24.90 -0.52
C ASP A 366 -2.33 -23.53 -1.12
N THR A 367 -3.63 -23.32 -1.39
CA THR A 367 -4.20 -22.00 -1.68
C THR A 367 -4.24 -21.15 -0.41
N THR A 368 -3.77 -19.90 -0.49
CA THR A 368 -3.95 -18.95 0.62
C THR A 368 -5.33 -18.32 0.54
N VAL A 369 -6.09 -18.36 1.65
CA VAL A 369 -7.42 -17.77 1.75
C VAL A 369 -7.34 -16.41 2.45
N GLU A 370 -7.82 -15.37 1.79
CA GLU A 370 -7.94 -14.03 2.36
C GLU A 370 -9.37 -13.80 2.85
N HIS A 371 -9.50 -13.73 4.17
CA HIS A 371 -10.79 -13.65 4.82
C HIS A 371 -11.24 -12.21 5.03
N TRP A 372 -12.27 -11.78 4.29
CA TRP A 372 -12.82 -10.43 4.34
C TRP A 372 -14.25 -10.38 4.87
N LEU A 373 -15.05 -11.39 4.58
CA LEU A 373 -16.48 -11.44 4.87
C LEU A 373 -16.83 -12.56 5.84
N ASN A 374 -17.71 -12.27 6.80
CA ASN A 374 -18.26 -13.23 7.73
C ASN A 374 -19.29 -14.13 7.04
N VAL A 375 -18.83 -15.25 6.47
CA VAL A 375 -19.66 -16.29 5.82
C VAL A 375 -19.72 -17.57 6.65
N ALA A 376 -20.35 -18.62 6.10
CA ALA A 376 -20.59 -19.88 6.81
C ALA A 376 -19.29 -20.56 7.29
N VAL A 377 -18.25 -20.61 6.44
CA VAL A 377 -16.96 -21.20 6.81
C VAL A 377 -16.11 -20.14 7.53
N LYS A 378 -15.91 -20.35 8.84
CA LYS A 378 -15.16 -19.43 9.71
C LYS A 378 -13.65 -19.60 9.55
N PRO A 379 -12.83 -18.58 9.92
CA PRO A 379 -11.37 -18.67 9.90
C PRO A 379 -10.81 -19.91 10.62
N SER A 380 -11.34 -20.26 11.79
CA SER A 380 -10.95 -21.49 12.51
C SER A 380 -11.23 -22.76 11.70
N GLY A 381 -12.35 -22.79 10.98
CA GLY A 381 -12.71 -23.90 10.09
C GLY A 381 -11.78 -24.02 8.89
N LEU A 382 -11.40 -22.91 8.26
CA LEU A 382 -10.43 -22.89 7.18
C LEU A 382 -9.05 -23.38 7.65
N ILE A 383 -8.58 -22.90 8.80
CA ILE A 383 -7.31 -23.32 9.38
C ILE A 383 -7.32 -24.82 9.76
N ALA A 384 -8.45 -25.31 10.27
CA ALA A 384 -8.62 -26.75 10.59
C ALA A 384 -8.58 -27.64 9.34
N GLN A 385 -9.00 -27.12 8.19
CA GLN A 385 -8.91 -27.78 6.88
C GLN A 385 -7.49 -27.71 6.27
N GLY A 386 -6.57 -26.94 6.88
CA GLY A 386 -5.18 -26.85 6.45
C GLY A 386 -4.83 -25.60 5.64
N TYR A 387 -5.77 -24.69 5.41
CA TYR A 387 -5.48 -23.45 4.70
C TYR A 387 -4.62 -22.49 5.52
N ALA A 388 -3.75 -21.75 4.82
CA ALA A 388 -3.17 -20.53 5.34
C ALA A 388 -4.17 -19.38 5.17
N VAL A 389 -4.46 -18.64 6.24
CA VAL A 389 -5.52 -17.61 6.23
C VAL A 389 -4.92 -16.23 6.53
N MET A 390 -5.19 -15.26 5.64
CA MET A 390 -4.85 -13.86 5.84
C MET A 390 -6.07 -13.07 6.30
N ASN A 391 -5.91 -12.19 7.27
CA ASN A 391 -6.98 -11.30 7.70
C ASN A 391 -7.05 -10.08 6.77
N SER A 392 -8.11 -10.00 5.98
CA SER A 392 -8.45 -8.90 5.09
C SER A 392 -9.84 -8.35 5.42
N ALA A 393 -10.19 -8.32 6.72
CA ALA A 393 -11.50 -8.02 7.25
C ALA A 393 -12.11 -6.73 6.67
N TYR A 394 -13.43 -6.71 6.48
CA TYR A 394 -14.17 -5.52 6.01
C TYR A 394 -13.89 -4.29 6.90
N SER A 395 -13.70 -4.49 8.20
CA SER A 395 -13.30 -3.41 9.13
C SER A 395 -11.96 -2.74 8.80
N LEU A 396 -11.13 -3.35 7.96
CA LEU A 396 -9.88 -2.79 7.42
C LEU A 396 -10.06 -2.13 6.04
N TYR A 397 -11.27 -2.00 5.52
CA TYR A 397 -11.49 -1.42 4.20
C TYR A 397 -11.49 0.10 4.24
N LEU A 398 -11.00 0.68 3.14
CA LEU A 398 -11.26 2.05 2.73
C LEU A 398 -12.00 1.98 1.39
N ILE A 399 -13.25 2.39 1.38
CA ILE A 399 -14.05 2.49 0.17
C ILE A 399 -14.07 3.96 -0.24
N ARG A 400 -13.53 4.26 -1.39
CA ARG A 400 -13.42 5.63 -1.92
C ARG A 400 -14.80 6.27 -1.98
N GLY A 401 -14.94 7.45 -1.36
CA GLY A 401 -16.24 8.14 -1.23
C GLY A 401 -17.29 7.41 -0.41
N GLY A 402 -16.91 6.44 0.42
CA GLY A 402 -17.80 5.62 1.22
C GLY A 402 -17.22 5.26 2.59
N PHE A 403 -17.28 3.99 2.96
CA PHE A 403 -16.78 3.48 4.24
C PHE A 403 -15.26 3.66 4.38
N HIS A 404 -14.83 4.03 5.58
CA HIS A 404 -13.42 4.06 5.96
C HIS A 404 -13.23 3.33 7.29
N SER A 405 -12.16 2.53 7.36
CA SER A 405 -11.75 1.84 8.58
C SER A 405 -11.72 2.80 9.77
N ASP A 406 -12.44 2.47 10.82
CA ASP A 406 -12.38 3.19 12.11
C ASP A 406 -11.11 2.75 12.86
N THR A 407 -9.99 3.36 12.48
CA THR A 407 -8.66 3.02 13.01
C THR A 407 -8.55 3.29 14.51
N GLU A 408 -9.25 4.32 15.03
CA GLU A 408 -9.28 4.62 16.47
C GLU A 408 -9.95 3.49 17.25
N SER A 409 -11.14 3.08 16.81
CA SER A 409 -11.85 1.95 17.43
C SER A 409 -11.05 0.64 17.36
N LEU A 410 -10.40 0.35 16.24
CA LEU A 410 -9.53 -0.84 16.10
C LEU A 410 -8.35 -0.77 17.06
N TYR A 411 -7.72 0.40 17.19
CA TYR A 411 -6.61 0.60 18.12
C TYR A 411 -7.06 0.40 19.57
N ASP A 412 -8.12 1.06 20.02
CA ASP A 412 -8.63 1.01 21.40
C ASP A 412 -9.06 -0.41 21.80
N GLN A 413 -9.56 -1.21 20.84
CA GLN A 413 -9.88 -2.63 21.03
C GLN A 413 -8.66 -3.55 20.99
N SER A 414 -7.45 -3.02 20.81
CA SER A 414 -6.23 -3.80 20.64
C SER A 414 -6.39 -4.86 19.52
N TRP A 415 -6.93 -4.42 18.38
CA TRP A 415 -7.12 -5.28 17.22
C TRP A 415 -5.77 -5.85 16.75
N ASP A 416 -5.74 -7.13 16.46
CA ASP A 416 -4.61 -7.81 15.84
C ASP A 416 -5.10 -8.80 14.75
N PRO A 417 -4.20 -9.36 13.92
CA PRO A 417 -4.59 -10.25 12.82
C PRO A 417 -5.40 -11.50 13.19
N ARG A 418 -5.58 -11.81 14.47
CA ARG A 418 -6.47 -12.89 14.95
C ARG A 418 -7.94 -12.44 15.03
N SER A 419 -8.21 -11.14 14.95
CA SER A 419 -9.55 -10.56 15.05
C SER A 419 -10.17 -10.45 13.66
N PHE A 420 -10.81 -11.52 13.22
CA PHE A 420 -11.51 -11.61 11.93
C PHE A 420 -12.95 -11.12 12.05
N GLU A 421 -13.60 -10.89 10.89
CA GLU A 421 -15.04 -10.67 10.84
C GLU A 421 -15.78 -11.90 11.37
N GLY A 422 -16.52 -11.72 12.46
CA GLY A 422 -17.33 -12.76 13.08
C GLY A 422 -16.58 -13.80 13.92
N GLU A 423 -15.25 -13.72 14.06
CA GLU A 423 -14.47 -14.63 14.90
C GLU A 423 -13.16 -14.01 15.40
N LYS A 424 -12.85 -14.16 16.68
CA LYS A 424 -11.52 -13.87 17.24
C LYS A 424 -10.81 -15.17 17.63
N LEU A 425 -9.69 -15.46 16.97
CA LEU A 425 -8.90 -16.66 17.21
C LEU A 425 -8.06 -16.51 18.50
N THR A 426 -7.93 -17.62 19.25
CA THR A 426 -7.07 -17.68 20.44
C THR A 426 -5.59 -17.86 20.12
N SER A 427 -5.26 -18.34 18.90
CA SER A 427 -3.90 -18.62 18.45
C SER A 427 -3.66 -17.97 17.07
N ALA A 428 -2.43 -17.53 16.83
CA ALA A 428 -1.98 -17.06 15.52
C ALA A 428 -1.60 -18.19 14.56
N LYS A 429 -1.63 -19.46 14.99
CA LYS A 429 -1.28 -20.60 14.12
C LYS A 429 -2.23 -20.66 12.93
N GLY A 430 -1.69 -20.71 11.72
CA GLY A 430 -2.45 -20.70 10.47
C GLY A 430 -2.79 -19.29 9.94
N VAL A 431 -2.67 -18.25 10.78
CA VAL A 431 -2.83 -16.86 10.35
C VAL A 431 -1.53 -16.36 9.74
N THR A 432 -1.56 -15.89 8.50
CA THR A 432 -0.37 -15.40 7.80
C THR A 432 -0.03 -13.94 8.17
N GLY A 433 -1.05 -13.14 8.44
CA GLY A 433 -0.95 -11.72 8.75
C GLY A 433 -2.24 -10.98 8.46
N ALA A 434 -2.11 -9.70 8.07
CA ALA A 434 -3.25 -8.87 7.70
C ALA A 434 -2.94 -7.88 6.59
N LYS A 435 -4.02 -7.40 5.95
CA LYS A 435 -3.98 -6.45 4.84
C LYS A 435 -5.11 -5.42 4.98
N ILE A 436 -4.77 -4.13 4.77
CA ILE A 436 -5.73 -3.07 4.57
C ILE A 436 -6.01 -2.91 3.08
N SER A 437 -7.27 -2.74 2.66
CA SER A 437 -7.63 -2.69 1.24
C SER A 437 -8.38 -1.40 0.88
N LEU A 438 -8.02 -0.83 -0.27
CA LEU A 438 -8.64 0.34 -0.87
C LEU A 438 -9.48 -0.09 -2.08
N TRP A 439 -10.79 0.22 -2.04
CA TRP A 439 -11.78 -0.07 -3.07
C TRP A 439 -12.31 1.20 -3.73
N PRO A 440 -12.63 1.19 -5.03
CA PRO A 440 -12.98 2.38 -5.79
C PRO A 440 -14.47 2.68 -5.90
N ASP A 441 -15.36 2.02 -5.20
CA ASP A 441 -16.82 1.91 -5.44
C ASP A 441 -17.55 3.22 -5.75
N ASN A 442 -17.13 4.34 -5.16
CA ASN A 442 -17.58 5.66 -5.55
C ASN A 442 -16.40 6.51 -6.02
N GLY A 443 -15.89 6.20 -7.21
CA GLY A 443 -14.63 6.74 -7.71
C GLY A 443 -14.56 8.28 -7.78
N ARG A 444 -15.69 8.98 -7.91
CA ARG A 444 -15.73 10.46 -7.88
C ARG A 444 -15.96 11.06 -6.48
N GLY A 445 -16.16 10.24 -5.45
CA GLY A 445 -16.42 10.74 -4.10
C GLY A 445 -15.21 11.36 -3.42
N GLU A 446 -14.00 10.89 -3.75
CA GLU A 446 -12.72 11.38 -3.19
C GLU A 446 -11.63 11.34 -4.27
N THR A 447 -10.67 12.26 -4.19
CA THR A 447 -9.44 12.22 -4.99
C THR A 447 -8.41 11.27 -4.37
N GLU A 448 -7.36 10.90 -5.13
CA GLU A 448 -6.26 10.06 -4.63
C GLU A 448 -5.60 10.67 -3.38
N ASN A 449 -5.45 12.01 -3.35
CA ASN A 449 -4.83 12.72 -2.23
C ASN A 449 -5.71 12.74 -0.99
N GLU A 450 -7.04 12.86 -1.14
CA GLU A 450 -7.99 12.77 -0.02
C GLU A 450 -7.99 11.35 0.59
N VAL A 451 -8.00 10.32 -0.25
CA VAL A 451 -7.87 8.91 0.19
C VAL A 451 -6.56 8.70 0.94
N ALA A 452 -5.44 9.25 0.46
CA ALA A 452 -4.13 9.09 1.10
C ALA A 452 -4.13 9.59 2.56
N VAL A 453 -4.81 10.71 2.85
CA VAL A 453 -4.92 11.25 4.21
C VAL A 453 -5.55 10.25 5.19
N ARG A 454 -6.54 9.48 4.72
CA ARG A 454 -7.22 8.46 5.53
C ARG A 454 -6.45 7.15 5.60
N LEU A 455 -5.72 6.82 4.53
CA LEU A 455 -4.97 5.57 4.43
C LEU A 455 -3.76 5.53 5.38
N TRP A 456 -3.03 6.63 5.54
CA TRP A 456 -1.77 6.60 6.30
C TRP A 456 -1.93 6.20 7.76
N PRO A 457 -2.89 6.70 8.55
CA PRO A 457 -3.10 6.23 9.93
C PRO A 457 -3.42 4.74 9.99
N ALA A 458 -4.31 4.27 9.13
CA ALA A 458 -4.72 2.87 9.07
C ALA A 458 -3.59 1.94 8.63
N LEU A 459 -2.77 2.36 7.65
CA LEU A 459 -1.57 1.63 7.22
C LEU A 459 -0.56 1.47 8.36
N ARG A 460 -0.32 2.54 9.13
CA ARG A 460 0.56 2.52 10.30
C ARG A 460 0.03 1.59 11.40
N HIS A 461 -1.29 1.56 11.62
CA HIS A 461 -1.89 0.65 12.60
C HIS A 461 -1.73 -0.81 12.18
N VAL A 462 -2.02 -1.17 10.93
CA VAL A 462 -1.81 -2.52 10.41
C VAL A 462 -0.32 -2.91 10.48
N ALA A 463 0.59 -2.00 10.13
CA ALA A 463 2.03 -2.22 10.26
C ALA A 463 2.43 -2.51 11.71
N GLN A 464 1.93 -1.73 12.66
CA GLN A 464 2.17 -1.91 14.09
C GLN A 464 1.65 -3.26 14.59
N ALA A 465 0.38 -3.58 14.30
CA ALA A 465 -0.29 -4.78 14.79
C ALA A 465 0.26 -6.08 14.18
N THR A 466 0.84 -6.01 12.98
CA THR A 466 1.43 -7.17 12.30
C THR A 466 2.90 -7.37 12.61
N TRP A 467 3.62 -6.30 12.97
CA TRP A 467 5.03 -6.37 13.34
C TRP A 467 5.25 -6.61 14.83
N GLY A 468 4.60 -5.82 15.68
CA GLY A 468 4.84 -5.81 17.13
C GLY A 468 3.58 -5.86 17.98
N ASP A 469 3.60 -5.15 19.11
CA ASP A 469 2.43 -5.00 19.98
C ASP A 469 1.38 -4.13 19.27
N PRO A 470 0.12 -4.55 19.13
CA PRO A 470 -0.93 -3.75 18.49
C PRO A 470 -1.26 -2.46 19.24
N HIS A 471 -0.89 -2.36 20.52
CA HIS A 471 -1.23 -1.23 21.39
C HIS A 471 0.01 -0.67 22.13
N PRO A 472 1.00 -0.10 21.40
CA PRO A 472 2.27 0.34 21.99
C PRO A 472 2.15 1.60 22.86
N ASP A 473 1.11 2.40 22.70
CA ASP A 473 0.82 3.64 23.44
C ASP A 473 -0.52 3.53 24.17
N ALA A 474 -0.69 4.29 25.26
CA ALA A 474 -1.89 4.19 26.10
C ALA A 474 -3.17 4.70 25.44
N THR A 475 -3.08 5.52 24.39
CA THR A 475 -4.21 6.07 23.64
C THR A 475 -3.92 6.15 22.14
N TYR A 476 -4.97 6.10 21.32
CA TYR A 476 -4.84 6.32 19.87
C TYR A 476 -4.22 7.68 19.53
N ALA A 477 -4.55 8.73 20.27
CA ALA A 477 -3.96 10.06 20.06
C ALA A 477 -2.42 10.05 20.24
N GLN A 478 -1.91 9.28 21.20
CA GLN A 478 -0.45 9.10 21.37
C GLN A 478 0.15 8.29 20.21
N PHE A 479 -0.54 7.27 19.72
CA PHE A 479 -0.13 6.53 18.53
C PHE A 479 -0.10 7.43 17.27
N VAL A 480 -1.08 8.29 17.08
CA VAL A 480 -1.08 9.30 16.00
C VAL A 480 0.10 10.26 16.15
N ALA A 481 0.39 10.74 17.36
CA ALA A 481 1.55 11.59 17.64
C ALA A 481 2.88 10.87 17.31
N ARG A 482 2.99 9.57 17.63
CA ARG A 482 4.11 8.69 17.25
C ARG A 482 4.26 8.65 15.72
N GLY A 483 3.17 8.42 14.99
CA GLY A 483 3.15 8.43 13.53
C GLY A 483 3.57 9.78 12.93
N THR A 484 3.18 10.87 13.57
CA THR A 484 3.59 12.24 13.17
C THR A 484 5.10 12.46 13.39
N ALA A 485 5.64 11.97 14.50
CA ALA A 485 7.07 12.11 14.82
C ALA A 485 7.97 11.37 13.82
N VAL A 486 7.60 10.18 13.37
CA VAL A 486 8.37 9.43 12.36
C VAL A 486 8.18 9.98 10.94
N GLY A 487 7.09 10.73 10.69
CA GLY A 487 6.83 11.38 9.40
C GLY A 487 6.48 10.39 8.29
N HIS A 488 7.02 10.66 7.10
CA HIS A 488 6.79 9.92 5.86
C HIS A 488 8.09 9.37 5.27
N ALA A 489 7.95 8.37 4.39
CA ALA A 489 9.07 7.75 3.69
C ALA A 489 9.89 8.78 2.90
N PRO A 490 11.23 8.72 2.97
CA PRO A 490 12.09 9.49 2.09
C PRO A 490 11.82 9.18 0.61
N GLY A 491 11.97 10.19 -0.26
CA GLY A 491 11.75 10.04 -1.71
C GLY A 491 10.28 9.95 -2.13
N ARG A 492 9.34 10.05 -1.20
CA ARG A 492 7.93 10.25 -1.51
C ARG A 492 7.75 11.57 -2.25
N ARG A 493 6.96 11.56 -3.34
CA ARG A 493 6.58 12.77 -4.06
C ARG A 493 5.48 13.51 -3.31
N ASP A 494 5.58 14.81 -3.22
CA ASP A 494 4.47 15.66 -2.78
C ASP A 494 3.49 15.84 -3.95
N LEU A 495 2.43 15.03 -3.96
CA LEU A 495 1.39 15.07 -4.99
C LEU A 495 0.37 16.21 -4.77
N THR A 496 0.49 16.95 -3.65
CA THR A 496 -0.35 18.13 -3.39
C THR A 496 0.28 19.41 -3.93
N ARG A 497 1.52 19.33 -4.41
CA ARG A 497 2.24 20.48 -4.95
C ARG A 497 1.86 20.75 -6.40
N VAL A 498 1.09 21.81 -6.60
CA VAL A 498 0.72 22.28 -7.94
C VAL A 498 1.79 23.24 -8.49
N PRO A 499 2.28 23.03 -9.72
CA PRO A 499 3.34 23.84 -10.30
C PRO A 499 2.88 25.21 -10.86
N VAL A 500 1.57 25.49 -10.86
CA VAL A 500 0.96 26.72 -11.37
C VAL A 500 0.38 27.52 -10.23
N ALA A 501 0.73 28.81 -10.11
CA ALA A 501 0.17 29.67 -9.05
C ALA A 501 -1.30 30.03 -9.31
N ASP A 502 -2.01 30.49 -8.25
CA ASP A 502 -3.32 31.12 -8.43
C ASP A 502 -3.19 32.35 -9.33
N GLY A 503 -4.07 32.48 -10.29
CA GLY A 503 -4.05 33.58 -11.27
C GLY A 503 -5.05 33.36 -12.40
N THR A 504 -5.12 34.33 -13.30
CA THR A 504 -5.89 34.20 -14.55
C THR A 504 -4.91 33.97 -15.69
N TYR A 505 -5.13 32.94 -16.46
CA TYR A 505 -4.26 32.50 -17.55
C TYR A 505 -5.06 32.23 -18.81
N THR A 506 -4.44 32.51 -19.95
CA THR A 506 -4.93 32.04 -21.25
C THR A 506 -4.26 30.70 -21.58
N PHE A 507 -5.06 29.71 -21.84
CA PHE A 507 -4.64 28.34 -22.16
C PHE A 507 -4.52 28.19 -23.68
N GLY A 508 -3.34 28.48 -24.20
CA GLY A 508 -3.07 28.51 -25.65
C GLY A 508 -4.02 29.48 -26.37
N HIS A 509 -4.69 28.99 -27.41
CA HIS A 509 -5.73 29.74 -28.15
C HIS A 509 -7.16 29.29 -27.82
N SER A 510 -7.32 28.43 -26.80
CA SER A 510 -8.60 27.72 -26.59
C SER A 510 -9.52 28.42 -25.58
N PHE A 511 -9.00 28.85 -24.43
CA PHE A 511 -9.82 29.53 -23.41
C PHE A 511 -8.98 30.33 -22.41
N THR A 512 -9.64 31.24 -21.69
CA THR A 512 -9.06 31.94 -20.54
C THR A 512 -9.79 31.51 -19.27
N ALA A 513 -9.04 31.18 -18.22
CA ALA A 513 -9.59 30.77 -16.94
C ALA A 513 -8.76 31.23 -15.75
N SER A 514 -9.40 31.45 -14.62
CA SER A 514 -8.71 31.61 -13.34
C SER A 514 -8.40 30.26 -12.74
N VAL A 515 -7.13 30.00 -12.46
CA VAL A 515 -6.62 28.86 -11.73
C VAL A 515 -6.81 29.12 -10.23
N ARG A 516 -7.40 28.19 -9.49
CA ARG A 516 -7.54 28.24 -8.03
C ARG A 516 -7.17 26.87 -7.44
N HIS A 517 -6.26 26.87 -6.48
CA HIS A 517 -5.88 25.67 -5.75
C HIS A 517 -7.02 25.11 -4.91
N THR A 518 -7.05 23.80 -4.79
CA THR A 518 -7.94 23.08 -3.86
C THR A 518 -7.12 22.51 -2.70
N ALA A 519 -7.76 22.21 -1.57
CA ALA A 519 -7.06 21.74 -0.37
C ALA A 519 -6.36 20.38 -0.55
N ASP A 520 -6.83 19.58 -1.50
CA ASP A 520 -6.29 18.26 -1.86
C ASP A 520 -5.18 18.31 -2.91
N GLY A 521 -4.70 19.51 -3.27
CA GLY A 521 -3.53 19.67 -4.15
C GLY A 521 -3.83 19.59 -5.65
N TYR A 522 -5.06 19.86 -6.06
CA TYR A 522 -5.45 20.07 -7.46
C TYR A 522 -5.78 21.55 -7.73
N VAL A 523 -6.26 21.84 -8.91
CA VAL A 523 -6.79 23.17 -9.24
C VAL A 523 -8.19 23.07 -9.82
N THR A 524 -8.99 24.13 -9.63
CA THR A 524 -10.18 24.39 -10.44
C THR A 524 -9.85 25.46 -11.48
N LEU A 525 -10.40 25.29 -12.70
CA LEU A 525 -10.31 26.26 -13.79
C LEU A 525 -11.66 26.98 -13.90
N ARG A 526 -11.69 28.29 -13.66
CA ARG A 526 -12.93 29.08 -13.55
C ARG A 526 -13.00 30.16 -14.62
N SER A 527 -14.15 30.30 -15.24
CA SER A 527 -14.47 31.38 -16.17
C SER A 527 -15.80 32.04 -15.81
N ALA A 528 -16.24 33.01 -16.59
CA ALA A 528 -17.59 33.59 -16.44
C ALA A 528 -18.72 32.57 -16.69
N ALA A 529 -18.44 31.51 -17.46
CA ALA A 529 -19.38 30.43 -17.74
C ALA A 529 -19.45 29.33 -16.66
N GLY A 530 -18.54 29.36 -15.67
CA GLY A 530 -18.48 28.36 -14.60
C GLY A 530 -17.10 27.76 -14.40
N CYS A 531 -17.05 26.51 -13.92
CA CYS A 531 -15.84 25.71 -13.74
C CYS A 531 -15.74 24.63 -14.82
N LEU A 532 -14.53 24.43 -15.37
CA LEU A 532 -14.29 23.38 -16.36
C LEU A 532 -14.44 22.00 -15.69
N ALA A 533 -15.27 21.14 -16.26
CA ALA A 533 -15.60 19.82 -15.73
C ALA A 533 -15.62 18.78 -16.85
N ILE A 534 -15.37 17.53 -16.51
CA ILE A 534 -15.77 16.40 -17.37
C ILE A 534 -17.22 16.07 -17.01
N SER A 535 -18.13 16.22 -17.99
CA SER A 535 -19.56 15.97 -17.80
C SER A 535 -20.12 15.09 -18.91
N GLY A 536 -21.12 14.26 -18.56
CA GLY A 536 -21.74 13.33 -19.49
C GLY A 536 -20.96 12.02 -19.68
N GLY A 537 -21.38 11.22 -20.65
CA GLY A 537 -20.84 9.88 -20.92
C GLY A 537 -21.41 8.79 -19.99
N LYS A 538 -21.10 7.52 -20.31
CA LYS A 538 -21.43 6.37 -19.46
C LYS A 538 -20.56 6.37 -18.21
N LEU A 539 -21.14 6.11 -17.05
CA LEU A 539 -20.42 6.09 -15.79
C LEU A 539 -20.00 4.66 -15.45
N THR A 540 -18.76 4.50 -14.97
CA THR A 540 -18.25 3.31 -14.30
C THR A 540 -17.85 3.74 -12.89
N LEU A 541 -18.42 3.14 -11.86
CA LEU A 541 -18.26 3.55 -10.47
C LEU A 541 -18.39 5.09 -10.30
N ASN A 542 -19.42 5.65 -10.89
CA ASN A 542 -19.71 7.10 -10.94
C ASN A 542 -18.66 7.96 -11.69
N VAL A 543 -17.75 7.37 -12.44
CA VAL A 543 -16.69 8.08 -13.18
C VAL A 543 -16.92 7.96 -14.71
N PRO A 544 -16.89 9.07 -15.48
CA PRO A 544 -17.04 9.04 -16.93
C PRO A 544 -15.71 8.64 -17.61
N LEU A 545 -15.47 7.34 -17.75
CA LEU A 545 -14.19 6.78 -18.21
C LEU A 545 -14.08 6.56 -19.73
N GLN A 546 -15.00 7.09 -20.54
CA GLN A 546 -14.90 6.96 -21.99
C GLN A 546 -13.96 8.02 -22.57
N PRO A 547 -13.08 7.63 -23.54
CA PRO A 547 -12.38 8.58 -24.38
C PRO A 547 -13.36 9.43 -25.18
N GLY A 548 -13.02 10.69 -25.45
CA GLY A 548 -13.82 11.61 -26.26
C GLY A 548 -14.97 12.31 -25.53
N VAL A 549 -15.14 12.08 -24.22
CA VAL A 549 -16.09 12.86 -23.41
C VAL A 549 -15.61 14.30 -23.34
N GLU A 550 -16.53 15.25 -23.58
CA GLU A 550 -16.24 16.67 -23.65
C GLU A 550 -16.06 17.30 -22.27
N ALA A 551 -15.11 18.21 -22.18
CA ALA A 551 -14.96 19.09 -21.03
C ALA A 551 -15.83 20.34 -21.24
N THR A 552 -16.75 20.59 -20.32
CA THR A 552 -17.73 21.68 -20.39
C THR A 552 -17.58 22.64 -19.20
N TRP A 553 -18.16 23.85 -19.37
CA TRP A 553 -18.22 24.83 -18.29
C TRP A 553 -19.53 24.66 -17.52
N ASP A 554 -19.44 24.10 -16.31
CA ASP A 554 -20.57 23.81 -15.45
C ASP A 554 -20.60 24.76 -14.25
N THR A 555 -21.72 24.84 -13.52
CA THR A 555 -21.78 25.56 -12.25
C THR A 555 -20.66 25.08 -11.32
N CYS A 556 -19.91 26.04 -10.74
CA CYS A 556 -18.82 25.70 -9.83
C CYS A 556 -19.36 25.06 -8.54
N ASP A 557 -18.93 23.85 -8.27
CA ASP A 557 -19.29 23.07 -7.09
C ASP A 557 -18.01 22.51 -6.44
N ALA A 558 -17.74 22.92 -5.21
CA ALA A 558 -16.56 22.49 -4.46
C ALA A 558 -16.56 20.97 -4.16
N THR A 559 -17.74 20.34 -4.17
CA THR A 559 -17.88 18.90 -3.95
C THR A 559 -17.73 18.08 -5.23
N ASN A 560 -17.80 18.72 -6.41
CA ASN A 560 -17.64 18.05 -7.70
C ASN A 560 -16.16 17.84 -8.02
N THR A 561 -15.65 16.66 -7.74
CA THR A 561 -14.25 16.30 -7.99
C THR A 561 -13.90 16.23 -9.49
N LEU A 562 -14.87 16.09 -10.40
CA LEU A 562 -14.66 16.16 -11.85
C LEU A 562 -14.29 17.57 -12.34
N GLN A 563 -14.40 18.60 -11.49
CA GLN A 563 -13.91 19.95 -11.74
C GLN A 563 -12.47 20.17 -11.26
N ARG A 564 -11.78 19.12 -10.77
CA ARG A 564 -10.40 19.19 -10.27
C ARG A 564 -9.43 18.71 -11.34
N TRP A 565 -8.37 19.50 -11.53
CA TRP A 565 -7.38 19.29 -12.59
C TRP A 565 -5.97 19.27 -12.00
N GLU A 566 -5.13 18.42 -12.58
CA GLU A 566 -3.69 18.42 -12.37
C GLU A 566 -3.00 19.03 -13.58
N PRO A 567 -2.38 20.22 -13.45
CA PRO A 567 -1.50 20.76 -14.49
C PRO A 567 -0.15 20.03 -14.42
N GLU A 568 0.02 19.00 -15.22
CA GLU A 568 1.29 18.28 -15.30
C GLU A 568 2.29 19.06 -16.16
N PRO A 569 3.50 19.42 -15.65
CA PRO A 569 4.51 20.10 -16.44
C PRO A 569 5.07 19.17 -17.53
N VAL A 570 5.17 19.70 -18.73
CA VAL A 570 5.81 19.07 -19.89
C VAL A 570 6.83 20.01 -20.51
N ALA A 571 7.64 19.55 -21.46
CA ALA A 571 8.79 20.31 -22.00
C ALA A 571 8.47 21.74 -22.49
N ARG A 572 7.23 22.03 -22.88
CA ARG A 572 6.83 23.33 -23.43
C ARG A 572 5.52 23.86 -22.86
N GLY A 573 5.18 23.56 -21.60
CA GLY A 573 3.95 24.02 -20.97
C GLY A 573 3.37 22.98 -20.03
N TYR A 574 2.06 22.83 -20.04
CA TYR A 574 1.34 21.93 -19.15
C TYR A 574 0.37 21.04 -19.92
N ARG A 575 0.22 19.83 -19.45
CA ARG A 575 -0.87 18.93 -19.80
C ARG A 575 -1.91 19.02 -18.69
N LEU A 576 -3.20 19.14 -19.03
CA LEU A 576 -4.28 19.18 -18.04
C LEU A 576 -4.87 17.77 -17.92
N VAL A 577 -4.68 17.16 -16.76
CA VAL A 577 -5.19 15.83 -16.44
C VAL A 577 -6.33 15.97 -15.43
N ASN A 578 -7.47 15.32 -15.70
CA ASN A 578 -8.56 15.34 -14.72
C ASN A 578 -8.19 14.49 -13.48
N ALA A 579 -8.43 15.01 -12.29
CA ALA A 579 -8.05 14.36 -11.04
C ALA A 579 -8.69 12.97 -10.81
N ILE A 580 -9.86 12.74 -11.44
CA ILE A 580 -10.65 11.52 -11.23
C ILE A 580 -10.53 10.54 -12.40
N THR A 581 -10.73 11.02 -13.63
CA THR A 581 -10.65 10.15 -14.82
C THR A 581 -9.22 9.81 -15.18
N ARG A 582 -8.25 10.58 -14.72
CA ARG A 582 -6.81 10.51 -15.05
C ARG A 582 -6.54 10.59 -16.56
N MET A 583 -7.51 11.05 -17.33
CA MET A 583 -7.35 11.37 -18.77
C MET A 583 -6.88 12.79 -18.97
N ALA A 584 -6.10 13.00 -20.02
CA ALA A 584 -5.62 14.31 -20.41
C ALA A 584 -6.59 14.98 -21.39
N LEU A 585 -6.68 16.31 -21.31
CA LEU A 585 -7.42 17.08 -22.30
C LEU A 585 -6.67 17.14 -23.63
N THR A 586 -7.42 17.07 -24.71
CA THR A 586 -6.97 17.32 -26.08
C THR A 586 -7.98 18.21 -26.80
N VAL A 587 -7.56 18.87 -27.90
CA VAL A 587 -8.43 19.65 -28.77
C VAL A 587 -8.68 18.84 -30.03
N THR A 588 -9.95 18.67 -30.41
CA THR A 588 -10.34 18.01 -31.64
C THR A 588 -10.22 18.96 -32.84
N ASP A 589 -10.27 18.43 -34.06
CA ASP A 589 -10.15 19.24 -35.28
C ASP A 589 -11.30 20.24 -35.45
N ASP A 590 -12.46 19.96 -34.87
CA ASP A 590 -13.63 20.84 -34.79
C ASP A 590 -13.59 21.81 -33.59
N GLY A 591 -12.49 21.84 -32.83
CA GLY A 591 -12.23 22.80 -31.76
C GLY A 591 -12.83 22.42 -30.40
N ARG A 592 -13.45 21.25 -30.24
CA ARG A 592 -13.95 20.79 -28.95
C ARG A 592 -12.80 20.33 -28.05
N ILE A 593 -12.94 20.54 -26.74
CA ILE A 593 -12.01 20.07 -25.74
C ILE A 593 -12.56 18.77 -25.15
N VAL A 594 -11.83 17.69 -25.29
CA VAL A 594 -12.25 16.34 -24.90
C VAL A 594 -11.16 15.64 -24.11
N GLN A 595 -11.54 14.66 -23.30
CA GLN A 595 -10.57 13.82 -22.57
C GLN A 595 -10.17 12.59 -23.38
N TYR A 596 -8.89 12.19 -23.29
CA TYR A 596 -8.37 10.92 -23.82
C TYR A 596 -7.29 10.34 -22.92
N PRO A 597 -7.13 8.99 -22.88
CA PRO A 597 -5.92 8.38 -22.36
C PRO A 597 -4.68 8.96 -23.04
N PRO A 598 -3.62 9.29 -22.30
CA PRO A 598 -2.45 9.99 -22.84
C PRO A 598 -1.72 9.26 -23.98
N ASP A 599 -1.86 7.94 -24.06
CA ASP A 599 -1.24 7.07 -25.08
C ASP A 599 -2.15 6.77 -26.27
N GLN A 600 -3.44 7.09 -26.20
CA GLN A 600 -4.39 6.92 -27.32
C GLN A 600 -4.46 8.15 -28.24
N ARG A 601 -4.30 9.33 -27.67
CA ARG A 601 -4.26 10.59 -28.43
C ARG A 601 -3.29 11.55 -27.78
N THR A 602 -2.49 12.25 -28.60
CA THR A 602 -1.55 13.26 -28.10
C THR A 602 -2.29 14.31 -27.29
N PRO A 603 -1.99 14.49 -26.00
CA PRO A 603 -2.60 15.51 -25.17
C PRO A 603 -2.27 16.91 -25.69
N ALA A 604 -3.19 17.86 -25.53
CA ALA A 604 -2.89 19.26 -25.77
C ALA A 604 -1.83 19.76 -24.77
N VAL A 605 -0.86 20.51 -25.29
CA VAL A 605 0.13 21.22 -24.46
C VAL A 605 -0.31 22.68 -24.34
N TRP A 606 -0.61 23.09 -23.14
CA TRP A 606 -1.12 24.41 -22.82
C TRP A 606 0.01 25.33 -22.39
N HIS A 607 0.23 26.39 -23.17
CA HIS A 607 1.08 27.50 -22.75
C HIS A 607 0.22 28.46 -21.94
N LEU A 608 0.67 28.78 -20.73
CA LEU A 608 -0.03 29.72 -19.85
C LEU A 608 0.58 31.12 -20.05
N SER A 609 -0.24 32.11 -20.39
CA SER A 609 0.15 33.51 -20.57
C SER A 609 -0.73 34.47 -19.77
#